data_2566521dcb9f78e940f3db3c488b3445
#
_entry.id   2566521dcb9f78e940f3db3c488b3445
#
_cell.length_a   1.000
_cell.length_b   1.000
_cell.length_c   1.000
_cell.angle_alpha   90.00
_cell.angle_beta   90.00
_cell.angle_gamma   90.00
#
_symmetry.space_group_name_H-M   'P 1'
#
loop_
_entity.id
_entity.type
_entity.pdbx_description
1 polymer ?
#
loop_
_entity_poly.entity_id
_entity_poly.type
_entity_poly.pdbx_seq_one_letter_code
_entity_poly.pdbx_strand_id
1 'polypeptide(L)'
;MVRIDFLTLLLAQPNANGNCVTDSINIIGGASTIPPLCGENSGQHIYLNFNGDADINIIVTTSSGAAIPRSWNIKIAQIAYDCPTVAPAGCLMYYTAGSGTIKSFNYGITANNNLKADGLPGTREIANLKYGVCIATQPGFCSIRWTQSSGDSYSFTVTANTIGLSVSPGLPAEPLTGSSCTTDFIVVPNPNGMNADRFCGNALPALTSGTKPFVLTVVTDGDEANDVGNRGFSLSYTQLRCTGP
;
A
#
# COMPACT_ATOMS: atom_id res chain seq x y z
N MET A 1 19.01 3.84 10.55
CA MET A 1 17.82 3.71 9.69
C MET A 1 18.00 4.58 8.45
N VAL A 2 17.45 4.17 7.33
CA VAL A 2 17.36 5.00 6.12
C VAL A 2 15.90 5.26 5.76
N ARG A 3 15.61 6.47 5.29
CA ARG A 3 14.37 6.84 4.64
C ARG A 3 14.64 7.10 3.16
N ILE A 4 13.83 6.49 2.31
CA ILE A 4 13.90 6.60 0.86
C ILE A 4 12.59 7.24 0.42
N ASP A 5 12.64 8.47 -0.09
CA ASP A 5 11.49 9.20 -0.60
C ASP A 5 11.47 9.11 -2.13
N PHE A 6 10.41 8.61 -2.70
CA PHE A 6 10.16 8.60 -4.13
C PHE A 6 9.54 9.94 -4.54
N LEU A 7 10.36 10.98 -4.72
CA LEU A 7 9.86 12.28 -5.17
C LEU A 7 9.18 12.15 -6.54
N THR A 8 9.76 11.34 -7.39
CA THR A 8 9.15 10.80 -8.62
C THR A 8 9.59 9.35 -8.73
N LEU A 9 8.65 8.47 -9.01
CA LEU A 9 8.94 7.08 -9.39
C LEU A 9 7.83 6.60 -10.32
N LEU A 10 8.15 6.59 -11.62
CA LEU A 10 7.30 6.08 -12.68
C LEU A 10 8.09 5.04 -13.47
N LEU A 11 7.66 3.81 -13.42
CA LEU A 11 8.20 2.65 -14.11
C LEU A 11 7.08 1.93 -14.86
N ALA A 12 7.40 0.90 -15.64
CA ALA A 12 6.40 0.04 -16.24
C ALA A 12 5.44 -0.52 -15.17
N GLN A 13 4.17 -0.66 -15.54
CA GLN A 13 3.21 -1.36 -14.68
C GLN A 13 3.62 -2.83 -14.51
N PRO A 14 3.22 -3.48 -13.40
CA PRO A 14 3.40 -4.91 -13.26
C PRO A 14 2.69 -5.66 -14.40
N ASN A 15 3.05 -6.92 -14.64
CA ASN A 15 2.27 -7.74 -15.54
C ASN A 15 0.83 -7.94 -15.01
N ALA A 16 -0.01 -8.64 -15.75
CA ALA A 16 -1.41 -8.85 -15.37
C ALA A 16 -1.59 -9.48 -13.98
N ASN A 17 -0.56 -10.18 -13.48
CA ASN A 17 -0.56 -10.90 -12.21
C ASN A 17 0.28 -10.18 -11.13
N GLY A 18 0.40 -8.87 -11.18
CA GLY A 18 1.06 -8.09 -10.14
C GLY A 18 2.60 -8.19 -10.08
N ASN A 19 3.25 -8.91 -11.01
CA ASN A 19 4.70 -9.10 -10.96
C ASN A 19 5.46 -8.04 -11.76
N CYS A 20 6.50 -7.47 -11.16
CA CYS A 20 7.37 -6.46 -11.75
C CYS A 20 8.42 -7.10 -12.67
N VAL A 21 8.00 -7.52 -13.88
CA VAL A 21 8.84 -8.27 -14.84
C VAL A 21 9.49 -7.40 -15.92
N THR A 22 8.94 -6.23 -16.19
CA THR A 22 9.43 -5.31 -17.23
C THR A 22 10.43 -4.32 -16.64
N ASP A 23 10.00 -3.57 -15.64
CA ASP A 23 10.85 -2.64 -14.90
C ASP A 23 10.72 -2.92 -13.40
N SER A 24 11.74 -2.60 -12.63
CA SER A 24 11.67 -2.69 -11.18
C SER A 24 12.63 -1.75 -10.46
N ILE A 25 12.28 -1.35 -9.26
CA ILE A 25 13.22 -0.83 -8.27
C ILE A 25 13.38 -1.88 -7.17
N ASN A 26 14.63 -2.27 -6.92
CA ASN A 26 15.01 -3.25 -5.90
C ASN A 26 15.81 -2.55 -4.82
N ILE A 27 15.45 -2.78 -3.56
CA ILE A 27 16.12 -2.24 -2.39
C ILE A 27 16.59 -3.43 -1.56
N ILE A 28 17.90 -3.65 -1.53
CA ILE A 28 18.54 -4.82 -0.93
C ILE A 28 19.59 -4.42 0.09
N GLY A 29 19.93 -5.31 1.02
CA GLY A 29 20.94 -5.10 2.06
C GLY A 29 20.40 -4.54 3.37
N GLY A 30 19.11 -4.22 3.46
CA GLY A 30 18.48 -3.83 4.70
C GLY A 30 18.14 -5.02 5.61
N ALA A 31 17.73 -4.74 6.84
CA ALA A 31 17.32 -5.76 7.84
C ALA A 31 16.00 -6.46 7.47
N SER A 32 15.23 -5.90 6.54
CA SER A 32 13.99 -6.49 6.01
C SER A 32 14.08 -6.61 4.50
N THR A 33 13.50 -7.66 3.96
CA THR A 33 13.38 -7.86 2.51
C THR A 33 12.15 -7.10 1.99
N ILE A 34 12.36 -6.31 0.95
CA ILE A 34 11.28 -5.63 0.22
C ILE A 34 11.24 -6.28 -1.16
N PRO A 35 10.11 -6.84 -1.58
CA PRO A 35 9.96 -7.31 -2.95
C PRO A 35 10.17 -6.17 -3.97
N PRO A 36 10.52 -6.50 -5.23
CA PRO A 36 10.64 -5.50 -6.28
C PRO A 36 9.38 -4.64 -6.41
N LEU A 37 9.55 -3.32 -6.53
CA LEU A 37 8.44 -2.40 -6.78
C LEU A 37 8.51 -1.91 -8.23
N CYS A 38 7.36 -1.64 -8.84
CA CYS A 38 7.22 -1.08 -10.18
C CYS A 38 5.98 -0.20 -10.29
N GLY A 39 5.69 0.32 -11.49
CA GLY A 39 4.53 1.18 -11.71
C GLY A 39 4.72 2.60 -11.18
N GLU A 40 3.68 3.16 -10.61
CA GLU A 40 3.62 4.56 -10.17
C GLU A 40 3.64 4.68 -8.65
N ASN A 41 4.75 5.16 -8.09
CA ASN A 41 4.96 5.29 -6.65
C ASN A 41 5.42 6.70 -6.24
N SER A 42 5.20 7.70 -7.08
CA SER A 42 5.58 9.09 -6.79
C SER A 42 4.90 9.61 -5.53
N GLY A 43 5.66 10.29 -4.68
CA GLY A 43 5.20 10.82 -3.40
C GLY A 43 5.14 9.79 -2.26
N GLN A 44 5.47 8.53 -2.50
CA GLN A 44 5.58 7.50 -1.46
C GLN A 44 6.99 7.47 -0.85
N HIS A 45 7.14 6.75 0.25
CA HIS A 45 8.41 6.60 0.94
C HIS A 45 8.52 5.23 1.60
N ILE A 46 9.75 4.84 1.88
CA ILE A 46 10.11 3.61 2.57
C ILE A 46 11.07 3.93 3.72
N TYR A 47 10.87 3.29 4.86
CA TYR A 47 11.82 3.23 5.96
C TYR A 47 12.45 1.84 6.04
N LEU A 48 13.77 1.79 6.17
CA LEU A 48 14.51 0.53 6.24
C LEU A 48 15.63 0.63 7.28
N ASN A 49 15.74 -0.38 8.11
CA ASN A 49 16.88 -0.51 9.04
C ASN A 49 18.09 -1.06 8.31
N PHE A 50 19.27 -0.63 8.71
CA PHE A 50 20.52 -1.28 8.31
C PHE A 50 20.60 -2.68 8.90
N ASN A 51 21.23 -3.58 8.16
CA ASN A 51 21.56 -4.93 8.62
C ASN A 51 23.05 -4.97 9.00
N GLY A 52 23.33 -4.63 10.26
CA GLY A 52 24.71 -4.44 10.71
C GLY A 52 25.42 -3.36 9.87
N ASP A 53 26.59 -3.70 9.34
CA ASP A 53 27.41 -2.83 8.49
C ASP A 53 27.16 -3.05 6.98
N ALA A 54 26.13 -3.82 6.61
CA ALA A 54 25.83 -4.09 5.21
C ALA A 54 25.31 -2.83 4.49
N ASP A 55 25.79 -2.62 3.27
CA ASP A 55 25.32 -1.54 2.41
C ASP A 55 23.88 -1.78 1.95
N ILE A 56 23.09 -0.71 1.93
CA ILE A 56 21.78 -0.72 1.29
C ILE A 56 21.96 -0.27 -0.17
N ASN A 57 21.61 -1.17 -1.08
CA ASN A 57 21.70 -0.91 -2.51
C ASN A 57 20.30 -0.65 -3.09
N ILE A 58 20.17 0.41 -3.88
CA ILE A 58 18.97 0.77 -4.62
C ILE A 58 19.27 0.60 -6.11
N ILE A 59 18.60 -0.36 -6.74
CA ILE A 59 18.85 -0.78 -8.10
C ILE A 59 17.59 -0.56 -8.92
N VAL A 60 17.64 0.33 -9.93
CA VAL A 60 16.57 0.50 -10.90
C VAL A 60 16.93 -0.30 -12.15
N THR A 61 16.09 -1.27 -12.47
CA THR A 61 16.24 -2.11 -13.67
C THR A 61 15.13 -1.76 -14.66
N THR A 62 15.50 -1.51 -15.91
CA THR A 62 14.54 -1.20 -16.98
C THR A 62 14.76 -2.11 -18.17
N SER A 63 13.69 -2.57 -18.80
CA SER A 63 13.79 -3.35 -20.04
C SER A 63 14.01 -2.45 -21.27
N SER A 64 14.59 -3.01 -22.32
CA SER A 64 14.67 -2.38 -23.64
C SER A 64 13.36 -2.59 -24.42
N GLY A 65 12.93 -1.62 -25.21
CA GLY A 65 11.95 -1.81 -26.28
C GLY A 65 10.55 -1.31 -26.06
N ALA A 66 10.14 -0.86 -24.89
CA ALA A 66 8.82 -0.27 -24.69
C ALA A 66 8.90 1.27 -24.63
N ALA A 67 8.05 1.96 -25.37
CA ALA A 67 7.85 3.40 -25.27
C ALA A 67 7.08 3.72 -23.97
N ILE A 68 7.64 3.35 -22.82
CA ILE A 68 7.07 3.60 -21.50
C ILE A 68 7.72 4.88 -20.98
N PRO A 69 6.93 5.86 -20.55
CA PRO A 69 7.48 7.04 -19.88
C PRO A 69 8.04 6.59 -18.52
N ARG A 70 9.35 6.61 -18.38
CA ARG A 70 10.07 6.29 -17.16
C ARG A 70 10.67 7.54 -16.57
N SER A 71 10.50 7.72 -15.26
CA SER A 71 11.19 8.78 -14.54
C SER A 71 11.37 8.40 -13.08
N TRP A 72 12.49 8.79 -12.49
CA TRP A 72 12.71 8.64 -11.06
C TRP A 72 13.56 9.81 -10.53
N ASN A 73 13.17 10.25 -9.34
CA ASN A 73 13.91 11.17 -8.51
C ASN A 73 13.76 10.67 -7.07
N ILE A 74 14.85 10.17 -6.51
CA ILE A 74 14.84 9.49 -5.22
C ILE A 74 15.70 10.27 -4.25
N LYS A 75 15.10 10.67 -3.12
CA LYS A 75 15.81 11.29 -2.00
C LYS A 75 16.09 10.22 -0.96
N ILE A 76 17.35 10.14 -0.52
CA ILE A 76 17.78 9.21 0.52
C ILE A 76 18.24 10.04 1.72
N ALA A 77 17.74 9.71 2.90
CA ALA A 77 18.14 10.32 4.16
C ALA A 77 18.51 9.24 5.19
N GLN A 78 19.69 9.33 5.75
CA GLN A 78 20.06 8.54 6.92
C GLN A 78 19.49 9.21 8.15
N ILE A 79 18.90 8.44 9.05
CA ILE A 79 18.25 8.89 10.28
C ILE A 79 18.95 8.19 11.45
N ALA A 80 19.47 8.98 12.37
CA ALA A 80 20.06 8.47 13.61
C ALA A 80 18.95 7.86 14.50
N TYR A 81 19.28 6.85 15.29
CA TYR A 81 18.30 6.11 16.11
C TYR A 81 17.69 6.93 17.24
N ASP A 82 18.35 8.00 17.66
CA ASP A 82 17.87 8.95 18.66
C ASP A 82 17.00 10.07 18.08
N CYS A 83 16.80 10.06 16.76
CA CYS A 83 15.97 11.04 16.09
C CYS A 83 14.47 10.76 16.31
N PRO A 84 13.65 11.77 16.68
CA PRO A 84 12.20 11.58 16.89
C PRO A 84 11.42 11.10 15.67
N THR A 85 12.02 11.19 14.48
CA THR A 85 11.41 10.75 13.22
C THR A 85 11.77 9.33 12.82
N VAL A 86 12.44 8.56 13.69
CA VAL A 86 12.71 7.14 13.48
C VAL A 86 11.39 6.38 13.42
N ALA A 87 11.20 5.60 12.34
CA ALA A 87 10.05 4.74 12.23
C ALA A 87 10.16 3.55 13.19
N PRO A 88 9.07 3.14 13.85
CA PRO A 88 9.05 1.92 14.65
C PRO A 88 9.40 0.68 13.83
N ALA A 89 9.89 -0.35 14.49
CA ALA A 89 10.17 -1.62 13.82
C ALA A 89 8.91 -2.20 13.16
N GLY A 90 9.05 -2.73 11.96
CA GLY A 90 7.95 -3.28 11.18
C GLY A 90 7.18 -2.27 10.33
N CYS A 91 7.48 -0.97 10.46
CA CYS A 91 6.86 0.09 9.68
C CYS A 91 7.67 0.34 8.40
N LEU A 92 7.18 -0.12 7.27
CA LEU A 92 7.78 0.20 5.97
C LEU A 92 7.42 1.62 5.54
N MET A 93 6.19 2.03 5.79
CA MET A 93 5.75 3.42 5.65
C MET A 93 5.44 4.01 7.03
N TYR A 94 5.87 5.24 7.29
CA TYR A 94 5.64 5.90 8.56
C TYR A 94 5.26 7.36 8.36
N TYR A 95 4.13 7.75 8.94
CA TYR A 95 3.55 9.08 8.85
C TYR A 95 3.45 9.70 10.23
N THR A 96 3.84 10.97 10.35
CA THR A 96 3.87 11.68 11.63
C THR A 96 2.73 12.67 11.82
N ALA A 97 1.93 12.97 10.80
CA ALA A 97 0.78 13.84 10.91
C ALA A 97 -0.41 13.16 11.60
N GLY A 98 -1.26 13.90 12.28
CA GLY A 98 -2.47 13.39 12.94
C GLY A 98 -3.60 13.01 11.99
N SER A 99 -3.54 13.46 10.74
CA SER A 99 -4.45 13.09 9.64
C SER A 99 -3.71 13.15 8.32
N GLY A 100 -4.19 12.41 7.33
CA GLY A 100 -3.58 12.37 6.00
C GLY A 100 -4.17 11.29 5.12
N THR A 101 -3.50 11.05 4.01
CA THR A 101 -3.84 9.98 3.06
C THR A 101 -2.67 9.03 2.92
N ILE A 102 -2.95 7.74 2.92
CA ILE A 102 -2.01 6.68 2.61
C ILE A 102 -2.46 5.96 1.33
N LYS A 103 -1.50 5.40 0.61
CA LYS A 103 -1.77 4.61 -0.61
C LYS A 103 -0.97 3.33 -0.56
N SER A 104 -1.52 2.24 -1.10
CA SER A 104 -0.72 1.07 -1.43
C SER A 104 0.31 1.40 -2.50
N PHE A 105 1.37 0.61 -2.61
CA PHE A 105 2.31 0.76 -3.74
C PHE A 105 1.56 0.58 -5.06
N ASN A 106 1.96 1.37 -6.04
CA ASN A 106 1.38 1.41 -7.39
C ASN A 106 -0.12 1.74 -7.46
N TYR A 107 -0.75 2.26 -6.38
CA TYR A 107 -2.13 2.72 -6.47
C TYR A 107 -2.29 3.80 -7.54
N GLY A 108 -3.32 3.66 -8.38
CA GLY A 108 -3.68 4.64 -9.38
C GLY A 108 -5.17 4.59 -9.76
N ILE A 109 -5.66 5.65 -10.40
CA ILE A 109 -7.08 5.78 -10.77
C ILE A 109 -7.44 5.06 -12.07
N THR A 110 -6.46 4.55 -12.81
CA THR A 110 -6.64 3.81 -14.06
C THR A 110 -6.33 2.33 -13.85
N ALA A 111 -6.97 1.46 -14.60
CA ALA A 111 -6.66 0.04 -14.63
C ALA A 111 -5.24 -0.23 -15.16
N ASN A 112 -4.70 -1.39 -14.85
CA ASN A 112 -3.48 -1.88 -15.48
C ASN A 112 -3.79 -2.34 -16.92
N ASN A 113 -3.08 -1.77 -17.90
CA ASN A 113 -3.25 -2.10 -19.32
C ASN A 113 -2.56 -3.42 -19.74
N ASN A 114 -1.80 -4.05 -18.85
CA ASN A 114 -1.29 -5.39 -19.08
C ASN A 114 -2.43 -6.39 -18.86
N LEU A 115 -2.95 -6.94 -19.96
CA LEU A 115 -4.15 -7.77 -19.94
C LEU A 115 -3.83 -9.20 -19.49
N LYS A 116 -4.80 -9.82 -18.83
CA LYS A 116 -4.85 -11.26 -18.58
C LYS A 116 -5.08 -12.03 -19.90
N ALA A 117 -4.93 -13.34 -19.85
CA ALA A 117 -5.10 -14.21 -21.03
C ALA A 117 -6.52 -14.17 -21.64
N ASP A 118 -7.51 -13.82 -20.84
CA ASP A 118 -8.91 -13.64 -21.23
C ASP A 118 -9.22 -12.22 -21.77
N GLY A 119 -8.21 -11.35 -21.84
CA GLY A 119 -8.34 -9.97 -22.32
C GLY A 119 -8.83 -8.97 -21.28
N LEU A 120 -9.02 -9.40 -20.04
CA LEU A 120 -9.41 -8.52 -18.93
C LEU A 120 -8.19 -7.75 -18.37
N PRO A 121 -8.38 -6.54 -17.83
CA PRO A 121 -7.30 -5.80 -17.18
C PRO A 121 -6.67 -6.58 -16.03
N GLY A 122 -5.34 -6.53 -15.95
CA GLY A 122 -4.61 -7.05 -14.80
C GLY A 122 -4.71 -6.14 -13.58
N THR A 123 -4.16 -6.62 -12.47
CA THR A 123 -4.06 -5.86 -11.23
C THR A 123 -2.97 -4.79 -11.29
N ARG A 124 -3.16 -3.69 -10.56
CA ARG A 124 -2.09 -2.73 -10.22
C ARG A 124 -1.40 -3.11 -8.91
N GLU A 125 -1.98 -3.98 -8.11
CA GLU A 125 -1.35 -4.43 -6.88
C GLU A 125 -0.08 -5.20 -7.20
N ILE A 126 0.95 -4.96 -6.39
CA ILE A 126 2.22 -5.66 -6.54
C ILE A 126 2.13 -6.94 -5.71
N ALA A 127 2.35 -8.08 -6.36
CA ALA A 127 2.25 -9.38 -5.75
C ALA A 127 3.31 -9.62 -4.65
N ASN A 128 2.96 -10.47 -3.69
CA ASN A 128 3.85 -10.97 -2.63
C ASN A 128 4.39 -9.88 -1.68
N LEU A 129 3.63 -8.81 -1.45
CA LEU A 129 3.97 -7.78 -0.48
C LEU A 129 3.40 -8.11 0.92
N LYS A 130 4.20 -7.82 1.95
CA LYS A 130 3.75 -7.80 3.34
C LYS A 130 4.45 -6.68 4.08
N TYR A 131 3.71 -5.61 4.41
CA TYR A 131 4.32 -4.46 5.05
C TYR A 131 3.37 -3.69 5.96
N GLY A 132 3.95 -2.99 6.94
CA GLY A 132 3.24 -2.11 7.85
C GLY A 132 3.22 -0.66 7.37
N VAL A 133 2.06 -0.03 7.44
CA VAL A 133 1.85 1.41 7.33
C VAL A 133 1.52 1.95 8.71
N CYS A 134 2.40 2.72 9.29
CA CYS A 134 2.31 3.17 10.67
C CYS A 134 2.06 4.67 10.75
N ILE A 135 1.25 5.07 11.73
CA ILE A 135 0.94 6.47 12.02
C ILE A 135 1.42 6.79 13.45
N ALA A 136 2.26 7.81 13.59
CA ALA A 136 2.72 8.29 14.89
C ALA A 136 1.52 8.74 15.73
N THR A 137 1.34 8.14 16.91
CA THR A 137 0.28 8.56 17.83
C THR A 137 0.58 9.96 18.34
N GLN A 138 -0.35 10.89 18.12
CA GLN A 138 -0.23 12.25 18.65
C GLN A 138 -0.62 12.32 20.13
N PRO A 139 -0.01 13.17 20.92
CA PRO A 139 -0.42 13.39 22.31
C PRO A 139 -1.90 13.77 22.41
N GLY A 140 -2.64 13.13 23.33
CA GLY A 140 -4.08 13.38 23.54
C GLY A 140 -5.00 12.67 22.52
N PHE A 141 -4.46 11.78 21.70
CA PHE A 141 -5.26 10.95 20.78
C PHE A 141 -5.25 9.49 21.21
N CYS A 142 -6.42 8.86 21.17
CA CYS A 142 -6.63 7.50 21.66
C CYS A 142 -7.07 6.49 20.62
N SER A 143 -7.51 6.93 19.46
CA SER A 143 -7.90 6.05 18.36
C SER A 143 -7.60 6.68 17.00
N ILE A 144 -7.65 5.87 15.98
CA ILE A 144 -7.49 6.26 14.59
C ILE A 144 -8.67 5.77 13.78
N ARG A 145 -9.18 6.61 12.91
CA ARG A 145 -10.21 6.29 11.93
C ARG A 145 -9.64 6.20 10.54
N TRP A 146 -9.99 5.12 9.83
CA TRP A 146 -9.63 4.87 8.44
C TRP A 146 -10.88 4.92 7.58
N THR A 147 -10.82 5.60 6.44
CA THR A 147 -11.91 5.67 5.47
C THR A 147 -11.35 5.64 4.06
N GLN A 148 -12.13 5.21 3.10
CA GLN A 148 -11.81 5.40 1.69
C GLN A 148 -11.61 6.89 1.39
N SER A 149 -10.67 7.21 0.49
CA SER A 149 -10.46 8.59 0.03
C SER A 149 -11.67 9.08 -0.77
N SER A 150 -12.16 10.28 -0.45
CA SER A 150 -13.41 10.82 -0.98
C SER A 150 -13.36 11.20 -2.48
N GLY A 151 -12.18 11.29 -3.07
CA GLY A 151 -12.02 11.70 -4.48
C GLY A 151 -12.19 10.58 -5.51
N ASP A 152 -12.31 9.33 -5.07
CA ASP A 152 -12.42 8.16 -5.94
C ASP A 152 -13.29 7.10 -5.26
N SER A 153 -14.42 6.78 -5.88
CA SER A 153 -15.34 5.74 -5.37
C SER A 153 -14.71 4.35 -5.34
N TYR A 154 -13.66 4.14 -6.12
CA TYR A 154 -12.91 2.89 -6.20
C TYR A 154 -11.55 3.01 -5.49
N SER A 155 -11.46 3.85 -4.49
CA SER A 155 -10.23 4.05 -3.73
C SER A 155 -9.86 2.89 -2.80
N PHE A 156 -10.62 1.81 -2.81
CA PHE A 156 -10.30 0.53 -2.20
C PHE A 156 -10.78 -0.60 -3.10
N THR A 157 -9.86 -1.27 -3.78
CA THR A 157 -10.11 -2.42 -4.65
C THR A 157 -8.93 -3.36 -4.53
N VAL A 158 -9.01 -4.29 -3.59
CA VAL A 158 -7.91 -5.15 -3.14
C VAL A 158 -8.12 -6.60 -3.58
N THR A 159 -9.36 -7.06 -3.69
CA THR A 159 -9.71 -8.37 -4.27
C THR A 159 -11.01 -8.27 -5.04
N ALA A 160 -11.35 -9.31 -5.76
CA ALA A 160 -12.54 -9.45 -6.58
C ALA A 160 -12.53 -8.61 -7.88
N ASN A 161 -13.55 -8.77 -8.66
CA ASN A 161 -13.64 -8.15 -9.99
C ASN A 161 -14.06 -6.68 -9.89
N THR A 162 -13.14 -5.78 -10.20
CA THR A 162 -13.37 -4.33 -10.21
C THR A 162 -13.91 -3.79 -11.54
N ILE A 163 -13.75 -4.53 -12.65
CA ILE A 163 -14.18 -4.07 -13.98
C ILE A 163 -15.67 -3.78 -14.03
N GLY A 164 -16.47 -4.66 -13.44
CA GLY A 164 -17.92 -4.47 -13.38
C GLY A 164 -18.31 -3.14 -12.72
N LEU A 165 -17.52 -2.66 -11.79
CA LEU A 165 -17.73 -1.39 -11.10
C LEU A 165 -17.31 -0.18 -11.94
N SER A 166 -16.24 -0.31 -12.75
CA SER A 166 -15.74 0.79 -13.58
C SER A 166 -16.56 1.02 -14.87
N VAL A 167 -17.27 0.01 -15.36
CA VAL A 167 -18.07 0.07 -16.59
C VAL A 167 -19.59 0.10 -16.37
N SER A 168 -20.06 -0.21 -15.18
CA SER A 168 -21.48 -0.23 -14.84
C SER A 168 -21.71 0.43 -13.49
N PRO A 169 -22.11 1.72 -13.48
CA PRO A 169 -22.55 2.35 -12.25
C PRO A 169 -23.75 1.57 -11.70
N GLY A 170 -23.61 0.91 -10.57
CA GLY A 170 -24.71 0.18 -9.93
C GLY A 170 -24.41 -1.23 -9.44
N LEU A 171 -23.21 -1.76 -9.68
CA LEU A 171 -22.81 -2.97 -8.93
C LEU A 171 -22.53 -2.60 -7.47
N PRO A 172 -23.06 -3.36 -6.52
CA PRO A 172 -22.88 -3.07 -5.11
C PRO A 172 -21.39 -3.15 -4.74
N ALA A 173 -20.96 -2.20 -3.93
CA ALA A 173 -19.68 -2.32 -3.25
C ALA A 173 -19.72 -3.56 -2.35
N GLU A 174 -18.75 -4.45 -2.52
CA GLU A 174 -18.63 -5.69 -1.73
C GLU A 174 -17.48 -5.58 -0.73
N PRO A 175 -17.72 -5.04 0.46
CA PRO A 175 -16.75 -5.11 1.53
C PRO A 175 -16.69 -6.55 2.07
N LEU A 176 -15.55 -7.20 1.92
CA LEU A 176 -15.30 -8.51 2.47
C LEU A 176 -14.48 -8.40 3.75
N THR A 177 -14.73 -9.30 4.70
CA THR A 177 -14.08 -9.24 6.02
C THR A 177 -13.72 -10.63 6.56
N GLY A 178 -12.74 -10.66 7.45
CA GLY A 178 -12.38 -11.85 8.22
C GLY A 178 -11.90 -13.00 7.37
N SER A 179 -12.55 -14.16 7.52
CA SER A 179 -12.16 -15.41 6.85
C SER A 179 -12.39 -15.40 5.34
N SER A 180 -13.14 -14.44 4.81
CA SER A 180 -13.31 -14.26 3.36
C SER A 180 -12.10 -13.60 2.71
N CYS A 181 -11.21 -12.97 3.50
CA CYS A 181 -9.98 -12.34 3.02
C CYS A 181 -8.80 -13.29 3.17
N THR A 182 -8.49 -14.03 2.12
CA THR A 182 -7.47 -15.10 2.12
C THR A 182 -6.25 -14.78 1.26
N THR A 183 -6.39 -13.98 0.22
CA THR A 183 -5.36 -13.61 -0.76
C THR A 183 -4.82 -12.23 -0.45
N ASP A 184 -5.45 -11.17 -0.98
CA ASP A 184 -5.04 -9.78 -0.78
C ASP A 184 -5.95 -9.11 0.24
N PHE A 185 -5.36 -8.47 1.22
CA PHE A 185 -6.13 -7.81 2.29
C PHE A 185 -5.30 -6.79 3.06
N ILE A 186 -6.00 -5.92 3.74
CA ILE A 186 -5.43 -5.11 4.82
C ILE A 186 -5.84 -5.66 6.18
N VAL A 187 -4.96 -5.47 7.17
CA VAL A 187 -5.27 -5.76 8.57
C VAL A 187 -5.33 -4.44 9.34
N VAL A 188 -6.46 -4.18 9.97
CA VAL A 188 -6.64 -3.11 10.95
C VAL A 188 -6.91 -3.77 12.30
N PRO A 189 -6.00 -3.67 13.27
CA PRO A 189 -6.14 -4.39 14.54
C PRO A 189 -7.36 -3.93 15.33
N ASN A 190 -8.21 -4.88 15.72
CA ASN A 190 -9.34 -4.73 16.64
C ASN A 190 -10.18 -3.47 16.37
N PRO A 191 -10.78 -3.31 15.18
CA PRO A 191 -11.61 -2.16 14.88
C PRO A 191 -12.92 -2.21 15.65
N ASN A 192 -13.34 -1.06 16.20
CA ASN A 192 -14.52 -0.95 17.06
C ASN A 192 -15.79 -1.42 16.33
N GLY A 193 -16.56 -2.27 17.00
CA GLY A 193 -17.83 -2.79 16.48
C GLY A 193 -17.70 -3.88 15.42
N MET A 194 -16.51 -4.39 15.18
CA MET A 194 -16.24 -5.46 14.20
C MET A 194 -15.61 -6.67 14.92
N ASN A 195 -15.99 -7.87 14.49
CA ASN A 195 -15.38 -9.12 14.95
C ASN A 195 -14.27 -9.63 14.02
N ALA A 196 -13.83 -8.79 13.09
CA ALA A 196 -12.80 -9.10 12.11
C ALA A 196 -11.75 -8.01 12.07
N ASP A 197 -10.52 -8.38 11.78
CA ASP A 197 -9.37 -7.48 11.61
C ASP A 197 -8.86 -7.40 10.16
N ARG A 198 -9.30 -8.33 9.29
CA ARG A 198 -8.97 -8.38 7.85
C ARG A 198 -10.07 -7.78 7.02
N PHE A 199 -9.68 -7.00 6.02
CA PHE A 199 -10.59 -6.31 5.10
C PHE A 199 -10.06 -6.42 3.68
N CYS A 200 -10.94 -6.81 2.76
CA CYS A 200 -10.65 -6.97 1.35
C CYS A 200 -11.90 -6.68 0.49
N GLY A 201 -11.90 -7.10 -0.77
CA GLY A 201 -12.97 -6.76 -1.70
C GLY A 201 -12.75 -5.41 -2.37
N ASN A 202 -13.83 -4.79 -2.81
CA ASN A 202 -13.80 -3.54 -3.58
C ASN A 202 -14.47 -2.36 -2.85
N ALA A 203 -14.62 -2.46 -1.56
CA ALA A 203 -15.06 -1.40 -0.67
C ALA A 203 -14.52 -1.59 0.75
N LEU A 204 -14.31 -0.49 1.46
CA LEU A 204 -13.90 -0.49 2.85
C LEU A 204 -14.91 0.30 3.69
N PRO A 205 -15.53 -0.30 4.74
CA PRO A 205 -16.31 0.46 5.70
C PRO A 205 -15.40 1.41 6.48
N ALA A 206 -15.98 2.44 7.07
CA ALA A 206 -15.24 3.30 7.99
C ALA A 206 -14.82 2.51 9.23
N LEU A 207 -13.53 2.37 9.47
CA LEU A 207 -12.97 1.61 10.58
C LEU A 207 -12.38 2.56 11.63
N THR A 208 -12.63 2.30 12.89
CA THR A 208 -12.01 3.04 14.01
C THR A 208 -11.36 2.03 14.95
N SER A 209 -10.07 2.18 15.22
CA SER A 209 -9.31 1.32 16.12
C SER A 209 -8.64 2.12 17.22
N GLY A 210 -8.75 1.64 18.45
CA GLY A 210 -8.01 2.16 19.61
C GLY A 210 -6.70 1.41 19.88
N THR A 211 -6.37 0.41 19.10
CA THR A 211 -5.16 -0.40 19.28
C THR A 211 -3.91 0.41 18.91
N LYS A 212 -2.97 0.47 19.83
CA LYS A 212 -1.67 1.15 19.62
C LYS A 212 -0.53 0.13 19.53
N PRO A 213 0.49 0.37 18.71
CA PRO A 213 0.67 1.51 17.80
C PRO A 213 -0.37 1.51 16.67
N PHE A 214 -0.67 2.67 16.08
CA PHE A 214 -1.58 2.77 14.95
C PHE A 214 -0.92 2.20 13.69
N VAL A 215 -1.25 0.98 13.38
CA VAL A 215 -0.67 0.23 12.24
C VAL A 215 -1.79 -0.34 11.39
N LEU A 216 -1.65 -0.18 10.08
CA LEU A 216 -2.37 -0.92 9.06
C LEU A 216 -1.36 -1.84 8.37
N THR A 217 -1.62 -3.14 8.31
CA THR A 217 -0.75 -4.09 7.59
C THR A 217 -1.36 -4.41 6.24
N VAL A 218 -0.55 -4.37 5.20
CA VAL A 218 -0.91 -4.77 3.84
C VAL A 218 -0.34 -6.14 3.57
N VAL A 219 -1.14 -7.01 2.99
CA VAL A 219 -0.74 -8.35 2.55
C VAL A 219 -1.26 -8.55 1.15
N THR A 220 -0.38 -8.89 0.20
CA THR A 220 -0.74 -9.37 -1.13
C THR A 220 -0.03 -10.69 -1.38
N ASP A 221 -0.69 -11.59 -2.08
CA ASP A 221 -0.10 -12.87 -2.45
C ASP A 221 0.30 -12.91 -3.95
N GLY A 222 0.44 -14.08 -4.54
CA GLY A 222 0.81 -14.25 -5.94
C GLY A 222 -0.31 -14.82 -6.79
N ASP A 223 -1.50 -14.99 -6.25
CA ASP A 223 -2.65 -15.58 -6.92
C ASP A 223 -3.66 -14.50 -7.34
N GLU A 224 -3.53 -14.03 -8.56
CA GLU A 224 -4.41 -13.03 -9.15
C GLU A 224 -5.53 -13.64 -10.01
N ALA A 225 -5.84 -14.92 -9.84
CA ALA A 225 -6.75 -15.63 -10.74
C ALA A 225 -8.15 -15.01 -10.81
N ASN A 226 -8.64 -14.50 -9.67
CA ASN A 226 -9.97 -13.89 -9.55
C ASN A 226 -9.93 -12.37 -9.37
N ASP A 227 -8.76 -11.76 -9.47
CA ASP A 227 -8.57 -10.34 -9.24
C ASP A 227 -8.41 -9.61 -10.56
N VAL A 228 -9.44 -8.87 -10.95
CA VAL A 228 -9.50 -8.20 -12.25
C VAL A 228 -9.62 -6.71 -12.08
N GLY A 229 -8.61 -5.99 -12.57
CA GLY A 229 -8.59 -4.52 -12.59
C GLY A 229 -8.44 -3.88 -11.22
N ASN A 230 -7.95 -4.63 -10.21
CA ASN A 230 -7.70 -4.11 -8.87
C ASN A 230 -6.62 -3.04 -8.91
N ARG A 231 -6.81 -1.99 -8.10
CA ARG A 231 -5.95 -0.82 -8.11
C ARG A 231 -5.23 -0.59 -6.78
N GLY A 232 -5.48 -1.49 -5.81
CA GLY A 232 -5.03 -1.29 -4.46
C GLY A 232 -5.90 -0.29 -3.69
N PHE A 233 -5.32 0.52 -2.84
CA PHE A 233 -6.08 1.46 -2.05
C PHE A 233 -5.46 2.86 -1.93
N SER A 234 -6.35 3.83 -1.71
CA SER A 234 -6.07 5.16 -1.17
C SER A 234 -7.02 5.41 -0.01
N LEU A 235 -6.47 5.52 1.20
CA LEU A 235 -7.25 5.69 2.44
C LEU A 235 -6.89 6.99 3.12
N SER A 236 -7.91 7.67 3.61
CA SER A 236 -7.76 8.79 4.53
C SER A 236 -7.72 8.28 5.96
N TYR A 237 -6.82 8.81 6.78
CA TYR A 237 -6.79 8.55 8.21
C TYR A 237 -6.94 9.83 9.02
N THR A 238 -7.55 9.71 10.19
CA THR A 238 -7.69 10.80 11.15
C THR A 238 -7.61 10.23 12.56
N GLN A 239 -6.74 10.78 13.38
CA GLN A 239 -6.69 10.44 14.80
C GLN A 239 -7.81 11.13 15.55
N LEU A 240 -8.40 10.42 16.51
CA LEU A 240 -9.50 10.90 17.34
C LEU A 240 -9.02 11.15 18.76
N ARG A 241 -9.43 12.27 19.32
CA ARG A 241 -9.04 12.67 20.69
C ARG A 241 -9.57 11.64 21.71
N CYS A 242 -8.83 11.51 22.79
CA CYS A 242 -9.33 10.78 23.96
C CYS A 242 -10.61 11.47 24.44
N THR A 243 -11.70 10.72 24.56
CA THR A 243 -12.85 11.16 25.31
C THR A 243 -12.46 11.07 26.79
N GLY A 244 -12.40 12.20 27.49
CA GLY A 244 -12.13 12.20 28.92
C GLY A 244 -13.18 11.36 29.68
N PRO A 245 -12.87 10.97 30.93
CA PRO A 245 -13.85 10.33 31.81
C PRO A 245 -15.04 11.24 32.07
#